data_b7e5ba3a55109f7a07df7e9ccce873d8
#
_entry.id   b7e5ba3a55109f7a07df7e9ccce873d8
#
_cell.length_a   1.000
_cell.length_b   1.000
_cell.length_c   1.000
_cell.angle_alpha   90.00
_cell.angle_beta   90.00
_cell.angle_gamma   90.00
#
_symmetry.space_group_name_H-M   'P 1'
#
loop_
_entity.id
_entity.type
_entity.pdbx_description
1 polymer ?
#
loop_
_entity_poly.entity_id
_entity_poly.type
_entity_poly.pdbx_seq_one_letter_code
_entity_poly.pdbx_strand_id
1 'polypeptide(L)'
;MGCYGNEILQTPNIDSLASRGLTFDKYYVASPTCMPNRASLATGRMPSATGVTTNGFPLPLDSVTLMDVLSAGGYQTALMGKSHLQYFTDNKVRPETFGIKSEKHLPPSELSQATRKRIDGPEYNNELRSTWDADPYRGVNLPYYGFQEAKIALFHADRVGGDYSAWLSENHPDPMSLRGPENALDNSKISAPQAWRTRMPEELYPTSWITGLTLDCLDRYSKNDQPFFIQC
;
A
#
# COMPACT_ATOMS: atom_id res chain seq x y z
N MET A 1 20.54 0.58 4.92
CA MET A 1 20.82 -0.86 5.10
C MET A 1 22.33 -1.02 5.20
N GLY A 2 22.81 -1.97 6.03
CA GLY A 2 24.24 -2.21 6.25
C GLY A 2 24.98 -2.54 4.96
N CYS A 3 24.39 -3.37 4.09
CA CYS A 3 24.97 -3.75 2.79
C CYS A 3 25.24 -2.58 1.82
N TYR A 4 24.72 -1.39 2.12
CA TYR A 4 25.02 -0.14 1.40
C TYR A 4 25.87 0.83 2.22
N GLY A 5 26.61 0.35 3.22
CA GLY A 5 27.56 1.14 4.01
C GLY A 5 26.93 1.98 5.12
N ASN A 6 25.68 1.71 5.52
CA ASN A 6 25.08 2.38 6.67
C ASN A 6 25.52 1.68 7.96
N GLU A 7 26.35 2.36 8.77
CA GLU A 7 26.89 1.81 10.01
C GLU A 7 25.94 1.90 11.21
N ILE A 8 24.85 2.67 11.11
CA ILE A 8 23.89 2.89 12.19
C ILE A 8 22.80 1.82 12.17
N LEU A 9 22.28 1.51 10.98
CA LEU A 9 21.18 0.56 10.82
C LEU A 9 21.68 -0.88 10.88
N GLN A 10 21.07 -1.64 11.78
CA GLN A 10 21.33 -3.07 11.91
C GLN A 10 20.36 -3.86 11.03
N THR A 11 20.85 -4.36 9.89
CA THR A 11 20.05 -5.12 8.91
C THR A 11 20.67 -6.49 8.56
N PRO A 12 20.98 -7.36 9.58
CA PRO A 12 21.79 -8.55 9.37
C PRO A 12 21.16 -9.55 8.41
N ASN A 13 19.86 -9.71 8.39
CA ASN A 13 19.17 -10.63 7.49
C ASN A 13 19.21 -10.14 6.03
N ILE A 14 19.00 -8.85 5.80
CA ILE A 14 19.10 -8.23 4.47
C ILE A 14 20.57 -8.28 3.99
N ASP A 15 21.51 -7.96 4.87
CA ASP A 15 22.95 -8.01 4.57
C ASP A 15 23.41 -9.43 4.22
N SER A 16 22.85 -10.44 4.90
CA SER A 16 23.07 -11.86 4.56
C SER A 16 22.54 -12.22 3.17
N LEU A 17 21.40 -11.69 2.76
CA LEU A 17 20.92 -11.87 1.38
C LEU A 17 21.85 -11.21 0.36
N ALA A 18 22.25 -9.96 0.64
CA ALA A 18 23.18 -9.22 -0.21
C ALA A 18 24.50 -9.95 -0.40
N SER A 19 25.07 -10.55 0.66
CA SER A 19 26.34 -11.27 0.61
C SER A 19 26.30 -12.57 -0.22
N ARG A 20 25.11 -13.13 -0.44
CA ARG A 20 24.90 -14.38 -1.19
C ARG A 20 24.20 -14.17 -2.53
N GLY A 21 23.80 -12.94 -2.82
CA GLY A 21 23.03 -12.59 -3.99
C GLY A 21 23.68 -11.49 -4.82
N LEU A 22 22.84 -10.77 -5.56
CA LEU A 22 23.23 -9.63 -6.36
C LEU A 22 22.72 -8.34 -5.72
N THR A 23 23.61 -7.38 -5.54
CA THR A 23 23.29 -6.04 -5.03
C THR A 23 23.32 -5.03 -6.17
N PHE A 24 22.29 -4.19 -6.27
CA PHE A 24 22.18 -3.15 -7.30
C PHE A 24 22.50 -1.78 -6.69
N ASP A 25 23.60 -1.17 -7.11
CA ASP A 25 23.97 0.18 -6.65
C ASP A 25 23.10 1.28 -7.25
N LYS A 26 22.50 1.02 -8.40
CA LYS A 26 21.67 1.95 -9.14
C LYS A 26 20.37 1.27 -9.58
N TYR A 27 19.40 1.18 -8.65
CA TYR A 27 18.07 0.68 -8.93
C TYR A 27 17.06 1.80 -8.76
N TYR A 28 16.39 2.17 -9.85
CA TYR A 28 15.45 3.29 -9.87
C TYR A 28 14.00 2.80 -9.93
N VAL A 29 13.15 3.40 -9.10
CA VAL A 29 11.71 3.15 -9.13
C VAL A 29 11.06 3.84 -10.34
N ALA A 30 9.92 3.32 -10.80
CA ALA A 30 9.19 3.89 -11.94
C ALA A 30 8.62 5.28 -11.66
N SER A 31 8.38 5.61 -10.38
CA SER A 31 7.91 6.92 -9.91
C SER A 31 8.29 7.12 -8.45
N PRO A 32 8.65 8.34 -8.02
CA PRO A 32 8.88 8.64 -6.59
C PRO A 32 7.56 8.71 -5.80
N THR A 33 6.40 8.70 -6.46
CA THR A 33 5.08 8.81 -5.85
C THR A 33 4.47 7.43 -5.58
N CYS A 34 3.75 7.29 -4.46
CA CYS A 34 3.30 5.99 -3.94
C CYS A 34 2.45 5.19 -4.92
N MET A 35 1.28 5.71 -5.34
CA MET A 35 0.35 4.95 -6.20
C MET A 35 0.95 4.61 -7.56
N PRO A 36 1.56 5.54 -8.30
CA PRO A 36 2.20 5.23 -9.59
C PRO A 36 3.25 4.14 -9.49
N ASN A 37 4.12 4.22 -8.46
CA ASN A 37 5.17 3.21 -8.29
C ASN A 37 4.59 1.83 -7.93
N ARG A 38 3.58 1.79 -7.06
CA ARG A 38 2.94 0.54 -6.64
C ARG A 38 2.16 -0.10 -7.79
N ALA A 39 1.47 0.70 -8.59
CA ALA A 39 0.82 0.23 -9.81
C ALA A 39 1.83 -0.34 -10.82
N SER A 40 2.98 0.32 -10.97
CA SER A 40 4.07 -0.18 -11.82
C SER A 40 4.66 -1.48 -11.29
N LEU A 41 4.86 -1.60 -9.98
CA LEU A 41 5.34 -2.83 -9.34
C LEU A 41 4.34 -3.99 -9.54
N ALA A 42 3.05 -3.71 -9.36
CA ALA A 42 2.00 -4.72 -9.49
C ALA A 42 1.81 -5.22 -10.94
N THR A 43 2.00 -4.35 -11.95
CA THR A 43 1.67 -4.64 -13.35
C THR A 43 2.88 -4.85 -14.25
N GLY A 44 4.09 -4.51 -13.79
CA GLY A 44 5.28 -4.47 -14.66
C GLY A 44 5.24 -3.36 -15.71
N ARG A 45 4.33 -2.37 -15.60
CA ARG A 45 4.11 -1.31 -16.61
C ARG A 45 4.43 0.06 -16.04
N MET A 46 4.92 0.95 -16.90
CA MET A 46 5.18 2.34 -16.52
C MET A 46 3.88 3.10 -16.16
N PRO A 47 3.95 4.15 -15.33
CA PRO A 47 2.79 4.94 -14.92
C PRO A 47 1.96 5.48 -16.10
N SER A 48 2.62 5.85 -17.21
CA SER A 48 1.94 6.28 -18.44
C SER A 48 1.08 5.19 -19.07
N ALA A 49 1.49 3.92 -18.95
CA ALA A 49 0.78 2.80 -19.51
C ALA A 49 -0.36 2.31 -18.59
N THR A 50 -0.16 2.36 -17.27
CA THR A 50 -1.21 2.00 -16.31
C THR A 50 -2.28 3.08 -16.15
N GLY A 51 -1.92 4.32 -16.51
CA GLY A 51 -2.77 5.46 -16.25
C GLY A 51 -2.66 6.01 -14.83
N VAL A 52 -1.99 5.35 -13.91
CA VAL A 52 -1.76 5.81 -12.54
C VAL A 52 -0.55 6.73 -12.53
N THR A 53 -0.74 8.02 -12.80
CA THR A 53 0.36 9.00 -12.95
C THR A 53 0.61 9.84 -11.72
N THR A 54 -0.31 9.85 -10.77
CA THR A 54 -0.19 10.52 -9.47
C THR A 54 -1.06 9.83 -8.44
N ASN A 55 -0.90 10.18 -7.15
CA ASN A 55 -1.83 9.76 -6.12
C ASN A 55 -3.24 10.30 -6.43
N GLY A 56 -4.27 9.48 -6.15
CA GLY A 56 -5.66 9.80 -6.46
C GLY A 56 -6.13 9.30 -7.84
N PHE A 57 -5.28 8.58 -8.59
CA PHE A 57 -5.69 7.77 -9.75
C PHE A 57 -5.57 6.29 -9.39
N PRO A 58 -6.68 5.58 -9.15
CA PRO A 58 -6.61 4.16 -8.82
C PRO A 58 -6.16 3.32 -10.01
N LEU A 59 -5.59 2.17 -9.72
CA LEU A 59 -5.30 1.17 -10.74
C LEU A 59 -6.64 0.60 -11.25
N PRO A 60 -6.88 0.58 -12.58
CA PRO A 60 -8.08 -0.05 -13.13
C PRO A 60 -8.23 -1.50 -12.67
N LEU A 61 -9.45 -1.90 -12.28
CA LEU A 61 -9.72 -3.27 -11.81
C LEU A 61 -9.55 -4.35 -12.89
N ASP A 62 -9.59 -3.95 -14.17
CA ASP A 62 -9.31 -4.81 -15.32
C ASP A 62 -7.80 -4.91 -15.65
N SER A 63 -6.94 -4.29 -14.84
CA SER A 63 -5.48 -4.42 -15.00
C SER A 63 -5.04 -5.79 -14.53
N VAL A 64 -4.33 -6.51 -15.39
CA VAL A 64 -3.67 -7.75 -15.02
C VAL A 64 -2.43 -7.43 -14.17
N THR A 65 -2.36 -7.99 -12.99
CA THR A 65 -1.24 -7.84 -12.05
C THR A 65 -0.38 -9.10 -11.99
N LEU A 66 0.82 -8.98 -11.39
CA LEU A 66 1.66 -10.13 -11.08
C LEU A 66 0.91 -11.17 -10.22
N MET A 67 0.10 -10.70 -9.28
CA MET A 67 -0.66 -11.55 -8.38
C MET A 67 -1.76 -12.32 -9.12
N ASP A 68 -2.41 -11.72 -10.11
CA ASP A 68 -3.35 -12.42 -10.98
C ASP A 68 -2.65 -13.55 -11.75
N VAL A 69 -1.47 -13.28 -12.31
CA VAL A 69 -0.69 -14.28 -13.05
C VAL A 69 -0.25 -15.43 -12.13
N LEU A 70 0.24 -15.08 -10.94
CA LEU A 70 0.66 -16.10 -9.97
C LEU A 70 -0.52 -16.94 -9.48
N SER A 71 -1.65 -16.31 -9.16
CA SER A 71 -2.87 -17.00 -8.76
C SER A 71 -3.37 -17.95 -9.87
N ALA A 72 -3.38 -17.49 -11.11
CA ALA A 72 -3.71 -18.33 -12.27
C ALA A 72 -2.72 -19.49 -12.46
N GLY A 73 -1.45 -19.29 -12.05
CA GLY A 73 -0.41 -20.32 -12.03
C GLY A 73 -0.48 -21.28 -10.85
N GLY A 74 -1.52 -21.19 -10.00
CA GLY A 74 -1.73 -22.07 -8.85
C GLY A 74 -1.03 -21.63 -7.56
N TYR A 75 -0.52 -20.40 -7.49
CA TYR A 75 0.04 -19.86 -6.25
C TYR A 75 -1.06 -19.38 -5.30
N GLN A 76 -0.87 -19.57 -4.01
CA GLN A 76 -1.57 -18.82 -2.99
C GLN A 76 -0.99 -17.39 -2.93
N THR A 77 -1.85 -16.38 -2.91
CA THR A 77 -1.41 -14.98 -2.96
C THR A 77 -1.96 -14.20 -1.78
N ALA A 78 -1.10 -13.54 -1.02
CA ALA A 78 -1.48 -12.77 0.15
C ALA A 78 -0.82 -11.38 0.20
N LEU A 79 -1.57 -10.43 0.75
CA LEU A 79 -1.12 -9.06 1.04
C LEU A 79 -1.22 -8.80 2.55
N MET A 80 -0.08 -8.52 3.18
CA MET A 80 0.01 -8.11 4.57
C MET A 80 0.57 -6.69 4.66
N GLY A 81 -0.30 -5.70 4.78
CA GLY A 81 0.09 -4.30 4.90
C GLY A 81 -0.45 -3.39 3.80
N LYS A 82 0.39 -2.47 3.30
CA LYS A 82 -0.05 -1.40 2.41
C LYS A 82 -0.07 -1.81 0.94
N SER A 83 -1.24 -1.69 0.30
CA SER A 83 -1.40 -1.78 -1.15
C SER A 83 -1.29 -0.41 -1.83
N HIS A 84 -2.18 0.52 -1.53
CA HIS A 84 -2.30 1.85 -2.13
C HIS A 84 -2.46 1.80 -3.66
N LEU A 85 -3.34 0.92 -4.11
CA LEU A 85 -3.77 0.82 -5.51
C LEU A 85 -5.10 1.52 -5.77
N GLN A 86 -5.81 1.90 -4.69
CA GLN A 86 -7.08 2.62 -4.73
C GLN A 86 -7.04 3.93 -3.93
N TYR A 87 -8.17 4.63 -3.83
CA TYR A 87 -8.27 5.89 -3.10
C TYR A 87 -8.05 5.70 -1.60
N PHE A 88 -7.22 6.57 -1.01
CA PHE A 88 -7.06 6.65 0.45
C PHE A 88 -7.94 7.73 1.08
N THR A 89 -8.27 8.76 0.31
CA THR A 89 -9.00 9.93 0.79
C THR A 89 -10.13 10.28 -0.16
N ASP A 90 -11.14 10.99 0.35
CA ASP A 90 -12.27 11.48 -0.43
C ASP A 90 -11.88 12.57 -1.44
N ASN A 91 -10.67 13.13 -1.34
CA ASN A 91 -10.10 14.05 -2.30
C ASN A 91 -9.63 13.30 -3.56
N LYS A 92 -10.60 12.85 -4.34
CA LYS A 92 -10.35 12.19 -5.63
C LYS A 92 -9.82 13.21 -6.62
N VAL A 93 -8.73 12.86 -7.30
CA VAL A 93 -8.19 13.71 -8.37
C VAL A 93 -9.18 13.67 -9.54
N ARG A 94 -9.62 14.85 -9.97
CA ARG A 94 -10.54 15.01 -11.10
C ARG A 94 -9.81 15.66 -12.27
N PRO A 95 -10.23 15.40 -13.52
CA PRO A 95 -9.63 16.04 -14.69
C PRO A 95 -9.55 17.57 -14.60
N GLU A 96 -10.54 18.20 -13.97
CA GLU A 96 -10.61 19.65 -13.75
C GLU A 96 -9.41 20.16 -12.91
N THR A 97 -8.82 19.32 -12.07
CA THR A 97 -7.64 19.65 -11.26
C THR A 97 -6.42 19.95 -12.14
N PHE A 98 -6.36 19.43 -13.35
CA PHE A 98 -5.28 19.65 -14.31
C PHE A 98 -5.55 20.78 -15.30
N GLY A 99 -6.54 21.62 -15.05
CA GLY A 99 -6.82 22.79 -15.91
C GLY A 99 -7.48 22.45 -17.24
N ILE A 100 -7.99 21.23 -17.43
CA ILE A 100 -8.84 20.88 -18.58
C ILE A 100 -10.20 21.52 -18.33
N LYS A 101 -10.32 22.80 -18.72
CA LYS A 101 -11.52 23.62 -18.45
C LYS A 101 -12.58 23.58 -19.54
N SER A 102 -12.39 22.79 -20.59
CA SER A 102 -13.29 22.88 -21.76
C SER A 102 -13.45 21.52 -22.44
N GLU A 103 -14.69 21.16 -22.76
CA GLU A 103 -15.04 20.04 -23.63
C GLU A 103 -14.37 20.11 -25.01
N LYS A 104 -13.90 21.28 -25.42
CA LYS A 104 -13.18 21.50 -26.70
C LYS A 104 -11.82 20.75 -26.77
N HIS A 105 -11.31 20.24 -25.65
CA HIS A 105 -10.05 19.48 -25.60
C HIS A 105 -10.27 17.97 -25.46
N LEU A 106 -11.51 17.54 -25.46
CA LEU A 106 -11.83 16.12 -25.50
C LEU A 106 -11.90 15.63 -26.95
N PRO A 107 -11.40 14.43 -27.26
CA PRO A 107 -11.60 13.84 -28.57
C PRO A 107 -13.10 13.62 -28.84
N PRO A 108 -13.50 13.56 -30.11
CA PRO A 108 -14.87 13.20 -30.48
C PRO A 108 -15.33 11.91 -29.82
N SER A 109 -16.62 11.74 -29.60
CA SER A 109 -17.20 10.58 -28.92
C SER A 109 -16.79 9.24 -29.52
N GLU A 110 -16.60 9.22 -30.86
CA GLU A 110 -16.13 8.05 -31.63
C GLU A 110 -14.70 7.63 -31.24
N LEU A 111 -13.91 8.56 -30.71
CA LEU A 111 -12.55 8.33 -30.24
C LEU A 111 -12.46 8.31 -28.71
N SER A 112 -13.58 8.10 -28.00
CA SER A 112 -13.64 8.08 -26.53
C SER A 112 -12.69 7.05 -25.91
N GLN A 113 -12.31 5.99 -26.65
CA GLN A 113 -11.31 5.02 -26.21
C GLN A 113 -9.89 5.62 -26.13
N ALA A 114 -9.62 6.75 -26.83
CA ALA A 114 -8.37 7.46 -26.72
C ALA A 114 -8.29 8.33 -25.45
N THR A 115 -9.39 8.56 -24.78
CA THR A 115 -9.41 9.22 -23.48
C THR A 115 -9.18 8.21 -22.35
N ARG A 116 -8.53 8.67 -21.28
CA ARG A 116 -8.47 7.90 -20.05
C ARG A 116 -9.90 7.70 -19.55
N LYS A 117 -10.31 6.44 -19.34
CA LYS A 117 -11.59 6.14 -18.69
C LYS A 117 -11.57 6.79 -17.30
N ARG A 118 -12.64 7.50 -16.97
CA ARG A 118 -12.87 7.93 -15.60
C ARG A 118 -13.10 6.70 -14.75
N ILE A 119 -12.19 6.45 -13.83
CA ILE A 119 -12.29 5.35 -12.88
C ILE A 119 -12.87 5.96 -11.62
N ASP A 120 -14.14 5.71 -11.38
CA ASP A 120 -14.87 6.19 -10.21
C ASP A 120 -16.04 5.23 -9.94
N GLY A 121 -16.19 4.82 -8.69
CA GLY A 121 -17.23 3.90 -8.26
C GLY A 121 -16.94 3.33 -6.88
N PRO A 122 -17.95 2.75 -6.20
CA PRO A 122 -17.78 2.17 -4.87
C PRO A 122 -16.79 1.01 -4.85
N GLU A 123 -16.56 0.32 -5.96
CA GLU A 123 -15.59 -0.76 -6.13
C GLU A 123 -14.13 -0.29 -5.97
N TYR A 124 -13.87 1.02 -6.12
CA TYR A 124 -12.56 1.66 -5.90
C TYR A 124 -12.39 2.24 -4.49
N ASN A 125 -13.32 1.96 -3.57
CA ASN A 125 -13.30 2.49 -2.21
C ASN A 125 -12.79 1.47 -1.17
N ASN A 126 -12.13 0.38 -1.59
CA ASN A 126 -11.62 -0.61 -0.65
C ASN A 126 -10.54 -0.05 0.29
N GLU A 127 -9.79 0.96 -0.15
CA GLU A 127 -8.75 1.61 0.66
C GLU A 127 -9.17 3.01 1.13
N LEU A 128 -10.41 3.43 0.92
CA LEU A 128 -10.88 4.76 1.28
C LEU A 128 -11.10 4.87 2.78
N ARG A 129 -10.44 5.84 3.42
CA ARG A 129 -10.45 6.01 4.87
C ARG A 129 -11.85 6.16 5.45
N SER A 130 -12.68 7.00 4.85
CA SER A 130 -14.04 7.24 5.36
C SER A 130 -14.89 5.96 5.43
N THR A 131 -14.67 5.00 4.52
CA THR A 131 -15.37 3.72 4.56
C THR A 131 -14.89 2.81 5.70
N TRP A 132 -13.60 2.85 6.04
CA TRP A 132 -13.04 2.12 7.17
C TRP A 132 -13.35 2.77 8.52
N ASP A 133 -13.43 4.11 8.56
CA ASP A 133 -13.86 4.84 9.77
C ASP A 133 -15.34 4.55 10.08
N ALA A 134 -16.18 4.30 9.05
CA ALA A 134 -17.59 3.91 9.21
C ALA A 134 -17.76 2.43 9.60
N ASP A 135 -16.90 1.54 9.09
CA ASP A 135 -16.91 0.10 9.39
C ASP A 135 -15.47 -0.43 9.44
N PRO A 136 -14.84 -0.45 10.62
CA PRO A 136 -13.46 -0.91 10.79
C PRO A 136 -13.24 -2.40 10.48
N TYR A 137 -14.31 -3.21 10.47
CA TYR A 137 -14.25 -4.67 10.24
C TYR A 137 -14.61 -5.09 8.82
N ARG A 138 -14.84 -4.15 7.93
CA ARG A 138 -15.33 -4.41 6.57
C ARG A 138 -14.45 -5.32 5.71
N GLY A 139 -13.13 -5.32 5.93
CA GLY A 139 -12.18 -5.96 5.04
C GLY A 139 -12.16 -5.33 3.63
N VAL A 140 -11.40 -5.94 2.73
CA VAL A 140 -11.41 -5.62 1.29
C VAL A 140 -12.14 -6.71 0.50
N ASN A 141 -12.69 -6.34 -0.66
CA ASN A 141 -13.29 -7.31 -1.56
C ASN A 141 -12.20 -8.20 -2.18
N LEU A 142 -12.33 -9.51 -2.00
CA LEU A 142 -11.40 -10.50 -2.54
C LEU A 142 -11.97 -11.18 -3.80
N PRO A 143 -11.13 -11.58 -4.78
CA PRO A 143 -9.70 -11.31 -4.82
C PRO A 143 -9.40 -9.82 -5.03
N TYR A 144 -8.40 -9.30 -4.32
CA TYR A 144 -8.01 -7.90 -4.39
C TYR A 144 -6.77 -7.76 -5.27
N TYR A 145 -6.91 -7.30 -6.50
CA TYR A 145 -5.84 -7.26 -7.51
C TYR A 145 -5.02 -8.56 -7.57
N GLY A 146 -5.71 -9.70 -7.59
CA GLY A 146 -5.11 -11.01 -7.62
C GLY A 146 -4.66 -11.58 -6.27
N PHE A 147 -4.73 -10.81 -5.19
CA PHE A 147 -4.56 -11.34 -3.83
C PHE A 147 -5.80 -12.09 -3.36
N GLN A 148 -5.63 -13.34 -2.96
CA GLN A 148 -6.68 -14.20 -2.42
C GLN A 148 -6.90 -13.96 -0.91
N GLU A 149 -5.90 -13.44 -0.22
CA GLU A 149 -5.96 -13.01 1.17
C GLU A 149 -5.35 -11.61 1.29
N ALA A 150 -5.99 -10.71 2.07
CA ALA A 150 -5.46 -9.38 2.29
C ALA A 150 -5.79 -8.86 3.69
N LYS A 151 -4.78 -8.29 4.35
CA LYS A 151 -4.88 -7.49 5.56
C LYS A 151 -4.28 -6.13 5.30
N ILE A 152 -5.13 -5.11 5.28
CA ILE A 152 -4.77 -3.79 4.76
C ILE A 152 -4.33 -2.84 5.87
N ALA A 153 -3.16 -2.22 5.64
CA ALA A 153 -2.66 -1.06 6.38
C ALA A 153 -2.78 0.20 5.53
N LEU A 154 -3.59 1.15 5.95
CA LEU A 154 -3.79 2.43 5.27
C LEU A 154 -2.94 3.53 5.90
N PHE A 155 -2.49 4.51 5.11
CA PHE A 155 -1.70 5.66 5.59
C PHE A 155 -0.29 5.32 6.06
N HIS A 156 0.20 6.01 7.14
CA HIS A 156 1.61 6.04 7.52
C HIS A 156 1.81 6.08 9.03
N ALA A 157 2.98 5.60 9.48
CA ALA A 157 3.46 5.64 10.85
C ALA A 157 2.42 5.08 11.84
N ASP A 158 2.27 5.66 13.02
CA ASP A 158 1.29 5.26 14.02
C ASP A 158 -0.17 5.69 13.69
N ARG A 159 -0.38 6.41 12.58
CA ARG A 159 -1.71 6.79 12.05
C ARG A 159 -2.29 5.79 11.05
N VAL A 160 -1.71 4.62 10.96
CA VAL A 160 -2.18 3.53 10.08
C VAL A 160 -3.63 3.15 10.42
N GLY A 161 -4.46 3.08 9.37
CA GLY A 161 -5.86 2.64 9.42
C GLY A 161 -6.05 1.25 8.79
N GLY A 162 -7.28 0.98 8.34
CA GLY A 162 -7.64 -0.32 7.76
C GLY A 162 -7.84 -1.39 8.82
N ASP A 163 -7.56 -2.66 8.49
CA ASP A 163 -7.65 -3.80 9.41
C ASP A 163 -6.85 -3.57 10.71
N TYR A 164 -5.73 -2.82 10.62
CA TYR A 164 -4.94 -2.46 11.79
C TYR A 164 -5.73 -1.66 12.83
N SER A 165 -6.62 -0.75 12.41
CA SER A 165 -7.40 0.05 13.37
C SER A 165 -8.37 -0.78 14.19
N ALA A 166 -9.01 -1.78 13.57
CA ALA A 166 -9.86 -2.73 14.28
C ALA A 166 -9.05 -3.53 15.30
N TRP A 167 -7.95 -4.13 14.84
CA TRP A 167 -7.05 -4.90 15.70
C TRP A 167 -6.51 -4.07 16.88
N LEU A 168 -6.10 -2.83 16.64
CA LEU A 168 -5.58 -1.97 17.71
C LEU A 168 -6.65 -1.65 18.76
N SER A 169 -7.90 -1.43 18.32
CA SER A 169 -9.02 -1.17 19.22
C SER A 169 -9.38 -2.38 20.08
N GLU A 170 -9.12 -3.59 19.61
CA GLU A 170 -9.28 -4.82 20.39
C GLU A 170 -8.16 -5.03 21.41
N ASN A 171 -6.96 -4.49 21.14
CA ASN A 171 -5.77 -4.71 21.95
C ASN A 171 -5.41 -3.54 22.88
N HIS A 172 -6.11 -2.40 22.76
CA HIS A 172 -5.89 -1.23 23.64
C HIS A 172 -7.20 -0.47 23.88
N PRO A 173 -7.52 -0.13 25.17
CA PRO A 173 -8.78 0.51 25.52
C PRO A 173 -8.92 1.96 24.99
N ASP A 174 -7.81 2.65 24.79
CA ASP A 174 -7.77 4.02 24.22
C ASP A 174 -6.68 4.12 23.15
N PRO A 175 -6.91 3.57 21.94
CA PRO A 175 -5.92 3.54 20.88
C PRO A 175 -5.57 4.94 20.35
N MET A 176 -6.46 5.92 20.50
CA MET A 176 -6.24 7.26 19.98
C MET A 176 -5.21 8.04 20.80
N SER A 177 -5.07 7.77 22.09
CA SER A 177 -4.08 8.40 22.97
C SER A 177 -2.62 8.04 22.64
N LEU A 178 -2.41 6.97 21.84
CA LEU A 178 -1.10 6.48 21.43
C LEU A 178 -0.64 7.07 20.09
N ARG A 179 -1.51 7.72 19.32
CA ARG A 179 -1.35 8.00 17.90
C ARG A 179 -1.18 9.49 17.62
N GLY A 180 -0.36 9.79 16.63
CA GLY A 180 -0.21 11.12 16.05
C GLY A 180 0.76 12.04 16.81
N PRO A 181 1.15 13.15 16.17
CA PRO A 181 2.08 14.10 16.74
C PRO A 181 1.53 14.83 17.99
N GLU A 182 0.20 14.92 18.12
CA GLU A 182 -0.50 15.49 19.28
C GLU A 182 -0.29 14.69 20.57
N ASN A 183 -0.04 13.38 20.45
CA ASN A 183 0.23 12.46 21.56
C ASN A 183 1.71 12.03 21.62
N ALA A 184 2.56 12.62 20.77
CA ALA A 184 3.96 12.22 20.68
C ALA A 184 4.72 12.44 22.00
N LEU A 185 5.79 11.68 22.19
CA LEU A 185 6.80 11.96 23.20
C LEU A 185 7.53 13.27 22.85
N ASP A 186 8.46 13.71 23.70
CA ASP A 186 9.21 14.94 23.44
C ASP A 186 9.80 14.98 22.03
N ASN A 187 9.36 15.94 21.24
CA ASN A 187 9.73 16.18 19.84
C ASN A 187 10.61 17.44 19.67
N SER A 188 11.10 18.04 20.74
CA SER A 188 11.82 19.32 20.70
C SER A 188 13.00 19.37 19.73
N LYS A 189 13.56 18.20 19.38
CA LYS A 189 14.70 18.06 18.45
C LYS A 189 14.29 17.59 17.03
N ILE A 190 12.99 17.46 16.75
CA ILE A 190 12.48 16.97 15.47
C ILE A 190 11.78 18.13 14.75
N SER A 191 12.31 18.53 13.60
CA SER A 191 11.78 19.62 12.77
C SER A 191 11.08 19.14 11.49
N ALA A 192 11.20 17.88 11.13
CA ALA A 192 10.58 17.34 9.91
C ALA A 192 9.05 17.25 10.08
N PRO A 193 8.25 17.71 9.09
CA PRO A 193 6.80 17.91 9.24
C PRO A 193 5.98 16.61 9.40
N GLN A 194 6.56 15.47 9.07
CA GLN A 194 5.90 14.14 9.16
C GLN A 194 6.71 13.18 10.04
N ALA A 195 7.50 13.70 10.97
CA ALA A 195 8.30 12.90 11.89
C ALA A 195 7.98 13.29 13.33
N TRP A 196 7.79 12.30 14.18
CA TRP A 196 7.62 12.47 15.62
C TRP A 196 8.05 11.21 16.37
N ARG A 197 8.33 11.35 17.64
CA ARG A 197 8.59 10.22 18.53
C ARG A 197 7.25 9.67 18.99
N THR A 198 6.83 8.56 18.37
CA THR A 198 5.54 7.94 18.72
C THR A 198 5.51 7.50 20.18
N ARG A 199 4.33 7.60 20.79
CA ARG A 199 4.02 7.02 22.11
C ARG A 199 3.61 5.55 21.99
N MET A 200 3.35 5.07 20.76
CA MET A 200 2.92 3.70 20.50
C MET A 200 3.97 2.70 21.00
N PRO A 201 3.62 1.73 21.84
CA PRO A 201 4.50 0.64 22.21
C PRO A 201 4.90 -0.21 21.00
N GLU A 202 6.07 -0.83 21.06
CA GLU A 202 6.59 -1.62 19.92
C GLU A 202 5.65 -2.76 19.54
N GLU A 203 5.08 -3.47 20.51
CA GLU A 203 4.15 -4.58 20.31
C GLU A 203 2.84 -4.17 19.64
N LEU A 204 2.42 -2.92 19.79
CA LEU A 204 1.23 -2.35 19.15
C LEU A 204 1.55 -1.59 17.86
N TYR A 205 2.82 -1.38 17.55
CA TYR A 205 3.19 -0.61 16.37
C TYR A 205 2.81 -1.32 15.06
N PRO A 206 2.38 -0.60 14.02
CA PRO A 206 1.93 -1.22 12.77
C PRO A 206 2.91 -2.21 12.15
N THR A 207 4.23 -1.95 12.26
CA THR A 207 5.25 -2.87 11.74
C THR A 207 5.22 -4.21 12.48
N SER A 208 5.07 -4.21 13.80
CA SER A 208 4.97 -5.46 14.61
C SER A 208 3.72 -6.25 14.23
N TRP A 209 2.58 -5.58 14.07
CA TRP A 209 1.33 -6.19 13.61
C TRP A 209 1.48 -6.82 12.22
N ILE A 210 2.04 -6.10 11.23
CA ILE A 210 2.27 -6.61 9.88
C ILE A 210 3.23 -7.80 9.91
N THR A 211 4.28 -7.73 10.74
CA THR A 211 5.24 -8.82 10.92
C THR A 211 4.54 -10.08 11.46
N GLY A 212 3.73 -9.95 12.50
CA GLY A 212 2.94 -11.06 13.07
C GLY A 212 2.06 -11.71 12.02
N LEU A 213 1.27 -10.93 11.28
CA LEU A 213 0.42 -11.43 10.19
C LEU A 213 1.23 -12.15 9.10
N THR A 214 2.39 -11.61 8.74
CA THR A 214 3.25 -12.22 7.72
C THR A 214 3.81 -13.55 8.18
N LEU A 215 4.25 -13.64 9.44
CA LEU A 215 4.75 -14.88 10.03
C LEU A 215 3.65 -15.96 10.14
N ASP A 216 2.45 -15.57 10.55
CA ASP A 216 1.29 -16.48 10.61
C ASP A 216 0.92 -16.98 9.20
N CYS A 217 0.95 -16.10 8.21
CA CYS A 217 0.68 -16.47 6.82
C CYS A 217 1.74 -17.43 6.29
N LEU A 218 3.02 -17.17 6.55
CA LEU A 218 4.13 -18.05 6.20
C LEU A 218 3.98 -19.43 6.85
N ASP A 219 3.66 -19.48 8.15
CA ASP A 219 3.45 -20.73 8.87
C ASP A 219 2.30 -21.54 8.27
N ARG A 220 1.17 -20.90 7.94
CA ARG A 220 0.02 -21.57 7.31
C ARG A 220 0.35 -22.09 5.91
N TYR A 221 1.00 -21.27 5.09
CA TYR A 221 1.27 -21.60 3.69
C TYR A 221 2.39 -22.63 3.54
N SER A 222 3.37 -22.65 4.44
CA SER A 222 4.45 -23.65 4.44
C SER A 222 4.02 -25.07 4.81
N LYS A 223 2.78 -25.25 5.32
CA LYS A 223 2.24 -26.56 5.73
C LYS A 223 1.62 -27.36 4.60
N ASN A 224 1.55 -26.80 3.41
CA ASN A 224 1.07 -27.51 2.21
C ASN A 224 2.05 -27.36 1.04
N ASP A 225 1.89 -28.19 0.02
CA ASP A 225 2.79 -28.23 -1.15
C ASP A 225 2.48 -27.14 -2.19
N GLN A 226 1.45 -26.31 -1.97
CA GLN A 226 1.07 -25.27 -2.91
C GLN A 226 2.06 -24.11 -2.83
N PRO A 227 2.64 -23.65 -3.94
CA PRO A 227 3.50 -22.50 -3.94
C PRO A 227 2.73 -21.23 -3.52
N PHE A 228 3.43 -20.28 -2.93
CA PHE A 228 2.80 -19.05 -2.46
C PHE A 228 3.59 -17.79 -2.78
N PHE A 229 2.90 -16.66 -2.80
CA PHE A 229 3.43 -15.33 -2.89
C PHE A 229 2.83 -14.45 -1.79
N ILE A 230 3.66 -13.87 -0.95
CA ILE A 230 3.23 -12.95 0.12
C ILE A 230 3.90 -11.61 -0.11
N GLN A 231 3.10 -10.55 -0.26
CA GLN A 231 3.58 -9.18 -0.23
C GLN A 231 3.46 -8.64 1.20
N CYS A 232 4.60 -8.41 1.82
CA CYS A 232 4.72 -7.75 3.12
C CYS A 232 5.19 -6.30 2.93
#